data_98263a86f8a618122e7b3fb9c7c7b8ea
#
_entry.id   98263a86f8a618122e7b3fb9c7c7b8ea
#
_cell.length_a   1.000
_cell.length_b   1.000
_cell.length_c   1.000
_cell.angle_alpha   90.00
_cell.angle_beta   90.00
_cell.angle_gamma   90.00
#
_symmetry.space_group_name_H-M   'P 1'
#
loop_
_entity.id
_entity.type
_entity.pdbx_description
1 polymer ?
#
loop_
_entity_poly.entity_id
_entity_poly.type
_entity_poly.pdbx_seq_one_letter_code
_entity_poly.pdbx_strand_id
1 'polypeptide(L)'
;MDTEPYLAGILAGIMAVAVVTAILTAVRKKQGRPKPEYDERQMAARGVAYRWAFLTMMLSLAVNTGVEAIWGPWAKPGVSAWMLIFLSIGVFIVACVRKDAYFAVAQNPRTYLWLFGAVVLCQIPNFLLQLQIGRAHV
;
A
#
# COMPACT_ATOMS: atom_id res chain seq x y z
N MET A 1 -5.30 3.71 28.65
CA MET A 1 -4.61 3.30 27.41
C MET A 1 -4.15 4.58 26.75
N ASP A 2 -2.85 4.87 26.84
CA ASP A 2 -2.29 6.13 26.33
C ASP A 2 -2.29 6.08 24.79
N THR A 3 -3.32 6.66 24.19
CA THR A 3 -3.49 6.75 22.73
C THR A 3 -2.54 7.78 22.11
N GLU A 4 -2.01 8.68 22.93
CA GLU A 4 -1.13 9.79 22.54
C GLU A 4 0.11 9.32 21.74
N PRO A 5 0.95 8.36 22.22
CA PRO A 5 2.14 7.97 21.47
C PRO A 5 1.82 7.23 20.17
N TYR A 6 0.68 6.54 20.12
CA TYR A 6 0.23 5.82 18.92
C TYR A 6 -0.21 6.80 17.81
N LEU A 7 -0.99 7.81 18.17
CA LEU A 7 -1.40 8.88 17.24
C LEU A 7 -0.21 9.69 16.74
N ALA A 8 0.74 10.01 17.62
CA ALA A 8 1.96 10.70 17.25
C ALA A 8 2.79 9.88 16.23
N GLY A 9 2.88 8.57 16.42
CA GLY A 9 3.56 7.67 15.47
C GLY A 9 2.90 7.64 14.08
N ILE A 10 1.57 7.59 14.03
CA ILE A 10 0.83 7.62 12.75
C ILE A 10 1.04 8.97 12.05
N LEU A 11 0.90 10.09 12.76
CA LEU A 11 1.10 11.42 12.20
C LEU A 11 2.54 11.60 11.69
N ALA A 12 3.52 11.16 12.46
CA ALA A 12 4.93 11.20 12.04
C ALA A 12 5.17 10.37 10.77
N GLY A 13 4.55 9.19 10.65
CA GLY A 13 4.63 8.34 9.46
C GLY A 13 4.02 9.00 8.23
N ILE A 14 2.82 9.60 8.35
CA ILE A 14 2.17 10.33 7.27
C ILE A 14 3.01 11.53 6.83
N MET A 15 3.54 12.30 7.78
CA MET A 15 4.40 13.45 7.49
C MET A 15 5.68 13.02 6.79
N ALA A 16 6.32 11.94 7.22
CA ALA A 16 7.52 11.41 6.57
C ALA A 16 7.26 11.02 5.12
N VAL A 17 6.16 10.33 4.83
CA VAL A 17 5.77 9.96 3.46
C VAL A 17 5.47 11.21 2.62
N ALA A 18 4.77 12.21 3.17
CA ALA A 18 4.49 13.46 2.48
C ALA A 18 5.78 14.23 2.13
N VAL A 19 6.74 14.31 3.06
CA VAL A 19 8.03 14.96 2.84
C VAL A 19 8.85 14.21 1.77
N VAL A 20 8.94 12.89 1.85
CA VAL A 20 9.67 12.07 0.86
C VAL A 20 9.06 12.23 -0.53
N THR A 21 7.74 12.19 -0.66
CA THR A 21 7.06 12.40 -1.95
C THR A 21 7.28 13.81 -2.49
N ALA A 22 7.25 14.82 -1.65
CA ALA A 22 7.54 16.21 -2.04
C ALA A 22 8.99 16.36 -2.55
N ILE A 23 9.96 15.79 -1.84
CA ILE A 23 11.38 15.80 -2.23
C ILE A 23 11.56 15.07 -3.58
N LEU A 24 11.00 13.87 -3.74
CA LEU A 24 11.11 13.09 -4.97
C LEU A 24 10.48 13.82 -6.17
N THR A 25 9.35 14.47 -5.98
CA THR A 25 8.69 15.25 -7.04
C THR A 25 9.51 16.49 -7.40
N ALA A 26 10.08 17.19 -6.42
CA ALA A 26 10.95 18.34 -6.65
C ALA A 26 12.24 17.96 -7.39
N VAL A 27 12.89 16.86 -6.99
CA VAL A 27 14.10 16.34 -7.65
C VAL A 27 13.79 15.93 -9.09
N ARG A 28 12.69 15.24 -9.36
CA ARG A 28 12.25 14.87 -10.72
C ARG A 28 12.03 16.09 -11.59
N LYS A 29 11.36 17.13 -11.04
CA LYS A 29 11.12 18.39 -11.74
C LYS A 29 12.43 19.10 -12.10
N LYS A 30 13.40 19.12 -11.17
CA LYS A 30 14.70 19.74 -11.37
C LYS A 30 15.57 18.99 -12.38
N GLN A 31 15.41 17.66 -12.50
CA GLN A 31 16.15 16.82 -13.46
C GLN A 31 15.55 16.85 -14.88
N GLY A 32 14.50 17.63 -15.13
CA GLY A 32 13.85 17.70 -16.45
C GLY A 32 13.29 16.38 -16.95
N ARG A 33 13.12 15.37 -16.07
CA ARG A 33 12.58 14.07 -16.48
C ARG A 33 11.12 14.24 -16.90
N PRO A 34 10.75 13.78 -18.09
CA PRO A 34 9.36 13.84 -18.53
C PRO A 34 8.48 13.11 -17.52
N LYS A 35 7.27 13.63 -17.34
CA LYS A 35 6.24 12.92 -16.54
C LYS A 35 6.09 11.51 -17.11
N PRO A 36 5.88 10.50 -16.26
CA PRO A 36 5.59 9.15 -16.75
C PRO A 36 4.40 9.22 -17.66
N GLU A 37 4.62 9.03 -18.93
CA GLU A 37 3.59 9.07 -19.96
C GLU A 37 3.01 7.66 -20.10
N TYR A 38 1.71 7.55 -19.84
CA TYR A 38 0.95 6.32 -20.05
C TYR A 38 0.25 6.44 -21.41
N ASP A 39 0.34 5.39 -22.21
CA ASP A 39 -0.46 5.26 -23.42
C ASP A 39 -1.97 5.25 -23.09
N GLU A 40 -2.81 5.73 -24.01
CA GLU A 40 -4.25 5.79 -23.84
C GLU A 40 -4.84 4.42 -23.42
N ARG A 41 -4.33 3.34 -24.00
CA ARG A 41 -4.69 1.97 -23.65
C ARG A 41 -4.36 1.66 -22.19
N GLN A 42 -3.20 2.07 -21.73
CA GLN A 42 -2.76 1.88 -20.34
C GLN A 42 -3.62 2.72 -19.38
N MET A 43 -3.97 3.95 -19.77
CA MET A 43 -4.84 4.81 -18.96
C MET A 43 -6.25 4.19 -18.83
N ALA A 44 -6.82 3.68 -19.91
CA ALA A 44 -8.10 2.97 -19.89
C ALA A 44 -8.03 1.71 -18.99
N ALA A 45 -6.97 0.91 -19.13
CA ALA A 45 -6.77 -0.29 -18.34
C ALA A 45 -6.63 0.04 -16.83
N ARG A 46 -5.92 1.11 -16.48
CA ARG A 46 -5.82 1.61 -15.08
C ARG A 46 -7.17 2.08 -14.56
N GLY A 47 -7.96 2.77 -15.39
CA GLY A 47 -9.32 3.16 -15.02
C GLY A 47 -10.18 1.95 -14.62
N VAL A 48 -10.11 0.87 -15.38
CA VAL A 48 -10.78 -0.39 -15.06
C VAL A 48 -10.20 -1.00 -13.76
N ALA A 49 -8.89 -0.99 -13.57
CA ALA A 49 -8.25 -1.50 -12.36
C ALA A 49 -8.68 -0.73 -11.10
N TYR A 50 -8.78 0.61 -11.18
CA TYR A 50 -9.31 1.43 -10.09
C TYR A 50 -10.76 1.07 -9.74
N ARG A 51 -11.61 0.84 -10.74
CA ARG A 51 -13.00 0.41 -10.50
C ARG A 51 -13.05 -0.91 -9.74
N TRP A 52 -12.26 -1.89 -10.15
CA TRP A 52 -12.20 -3.18 -9.45
C TRP A 52 -11.66 -3.05 -8.03
N ALA A 53 -10.59 -2.28 -7.83
CA ALA A 53 -10.05 -2.04 -6.50
C ALA A 53 -11.06 -1.34 -5.58
N PHE A 54 -11.78 -0.34 -6.09
CA PHE A 54 -12.82 0.36 -5.35
C PHE A 54 -13.99 -0.57 -4.98
N LEU A 55 -14.48 -1.37 -5.93
CA LEU A 55 -15.56 -2.33 -5.66
C LEU A 55 -15.13 -3.38 -4.64
N THR A 56 -13.89 -3.88 -4.75
CA THR A 56 -13.33 -4.81 -3.76
C THR A 56 -13.27 -4.16 -2.38
N MET A 57 -12.83 -2.91 -2.28
CA MET A 57 -12.79 -2.18 -1.01
C MET A 57 -14.17 -2.03 -0.40
N MET A 58 -15.16 -1.61 -1.18
CA MET A 58 -16.54 -1.45 -0.71
C MET A 58 -17.16 -2.77 -0.27
N LEU A 59 -17.00 -3.82 -1.08
CA LEU A 59 -17.56 -5.14 -0.79
C LEU A 59 -16.88 -5.74 0.46
N SER A 60 -15.56 -5.70 0.53
CA SER A 60 -14.82 -6.27 1.66
C SER A 60 -15.12 -5.51 2.97
N LEU A 61 -15.30 -4.19 2.91
CA LEU A 61 -15.71 -3.40 4.06
C LEU A 61 -17.11 -3.78 4.53
N ALA A 62 -18.07 -3.91 3.61
CA ALA A 62 -19.43 -4.33 3.94
C ALA A 62 -19.48 -5.73 4.56
N VAL A 63 -18.72 -6.68 3.97
CA VAL A 63 -18.61 -8.05 4.51
C VAL A 63 -17.95 -8.02 5.89
N ASN A 64 -16.86 -7.29 6.08
CA ASN A 64 -16.19 -7.18 7.37
C ASN A 64 -17.12 -6.62 8.44
N THR A 65 -17.84 -5.53 8.14
CA THR A 65 -18.81 -4.94 9.07
C THR A 65 -19.93 -5.93 9.43
N GLY A 66 -20.42 -6.69 8.44
CA GLY A 66 -21.41 -7.73 8.68
C GLY A 66 -20.89 -8.87 9.56
N VAL A 67 -19.65 -9.32 9.31
CA VAL A 67 -19.00 -10.36 10.13
C VAL A 67 -18.80 -9.87 11.57
N GLU A 68 -18.30 -8.66 11.76
CA GLU A 68 -18.09 -8.08 13.09
C GLU A 68 -19.42 -7.87 13.86
N ALA A 69 -20.49 -7.56 13.14
CA ALA A 69 -21.81 -7.40 13.76
C ALA A 69 -22.41 -8.73 14.24
N ILE A 70 -22.13 -9.85 13.58
CA ILE A 70 -22.71 -11.16 13.90
C ILE A 70 -21.84 -11.92 14.89
N TRP A 71 -20.53 -11.97 14.68
CA TRP A 71 -19.60 -12.79 15.47
C TRP A 71 -18.68 -11.98 16.39
N GLY A 72 -18.77 -10.65 16.34
CA GLY A 72 -17.88 -9.76 17.06
C GLY A 72 -16.54 -9.53 16.33
N PRO A 73 -15.66 -8.67 16.89
CA PRO A 73 -14.40 -8.33 16.26
C PRO A 73 -13.45 -9.54 16.20
N TRP A 74 -13.08 -9.95 14.99
CA TRP A 74 -12.15 -11.06 14.72
C TRP A 74 -10.66 -10.64 14.74
N ALA A 75 -10.38 -9.34 14.68
CA ALA A 75 -9.04 -8.80 14.73
C ALA A 75 -8.97 -7.59 15.66
N LYS A 76 -7.76 -7.20 16.05
CA LYS A 76 -7.54 -5.98 16.84
C LYS A 76 -8.02 -4.75 16.03
N PRO A 77 -8.55 -3.71 16.74
CA PRO A 77 -8.97 -2.47 16.08
C PRO A 77 -7.88 -1.93 15.15
N GLY A 78 -8.26 -1.63 13.93
CA GLY A 78 -7.35 -1.13 12.88
C GLY A 78 -6.66 -2.21 12.05
N VAL A 79 -6.44 -3.42 12.55
CA VAL A 79 -5.81 -4.51 11.77
C VAL A 79 -6.71 -4.96 10.64
N SER A 80 -8.01 -5.17 10.90
CA SER A 80 -8.99 -5.50 9.87
C SER A 80 -9.01 -4.45 8.75
N ALA A 81 -9.06 -3.17 9.10
CA ALA A 81 -9.05 -2.08 8.13
C ALA A 81 -7.80 -2.09 7.23
N TRP A 82 -6.61 -2.28 7.81
CA TRP A 82 -5.37 -2.39 7.03
C TRP A 82 -5.37 -3.57 6.08
N MET A 83 -5.87 -4.74 6.51
CA MET A 83 -5.98 -5.92 5.65
C MET A 83 -6.89 -5.65 4.44
N LEU A 84 -8.02 -4.95 4.63
CA LEU A 84 -8.93 -4.59 3.53
C LEU A 84 -8.30 -3.60 2.55
N ILE A 85 -7.54 -2.63 3.06
CA ILE A 85 -6.78 -1.68 2.23
C ILE A 85 -5.75 -2.43 1.38
N PHE A 86 -4.94 -3.32 1.99
CA PHE A 86 -3.94 -4.10 1.26
C PHE A 86 -4.56 -5.05 0.24
N LEU A 87 -5.71 -5.64 0.54
CA LEU A 87 -6.47 -6.46 -0.40
C LEU A 87 -6.84 -5.65 -1.65
N SER A 88 -7.38 -4.45 -1.46
CA SER A 88 -7.79 -3.57 -2.57
C SER A 88 -6.60 -3.11 -3.41
N ILE A 89 -5.49 -2.76 -2.75
CA ILE A 89 -4.23 -2.42 -3.44
C ILE A 89 -3.72 -3.63 -4.24
N GLY A 90 -3.78 -4.83 -3.66
CA GLY A 90 -3.40 -6.07 -4.35
C GLY A 90 -4.21 -6.31 -5.62
N VAL A 91 -5.53 -6.14 -5.56
CA VAL A 91 -6.42 -6.25 -6.73
C VAL A 91 -6.05 -5.21 -7.80
N PHE A 92 -5.79 -3.96 -7.40
CA PHE A 92 -5.33 -2.93 -8.33
C PHE A 92 -4.03 -3.32 -9.04
N ILE A 93 -3.03 -3.77 -8.27
CA ILE A 93 -1.72 -4.16 -8.83
C ILE A 93 -1.88 -5.32 -9.80
N VAL A 94 -2.59 -6.38 -9.41
CA VAL A 94 -2.82 -7.56 -10.26
C VAL A 94 -3.55 -7.18 -11.54
N ALA A 95 -4.58 -6.34 -11.45
CA ALA A 95 -5.33 -5.88 -12.62
C ALA A 95 -4.46 -5.04 -13.57
N CYS A 96 -3.60 -4.18 -13.04
CA CYS A 96 -2.66 -3.37 -13.83
C CYS A 96 -1.57 -4.23 -14.49
N VAL A 97 -1.00 -5.20 -13.74
CA VAL A 97 0.04 -6.08 -14.27
C VAL A 97 -0.49 -6.96 -15.38
N ARG A 98 -1.69 -7.55 -15.21
CA ARG A 98 -2.33 -8.38 -16.24
C ARG A 98 -2.60 -7.66 -17.55
N LYS A 99 -2.69 -6.34 -17.54
CA LYS A 99 -2.94 -5.49 -18.71
C LYS A 99 -1.75 -4.65 -19.15
N ASP A 100 -0.56 -4.96 -18.64
CA ASP A 100 0.70 -4.21 -18.89
C ASP A 100 0.56 -2.69 -18.65
N ALA A 101 -0.34 -2.32 -17.72
CA ALA A 101 -0.64 -0.92 -17.39
C ALA A 101 -0.03 -0.46 -16.06
N TYR A 102 0.79 -1.30 -15.42
CA TYR A 102 1.41 -0.97 -14.14
C TYR A 102 2.58 0.00 -14.31
N PHE A 103 3.43 -0.24 -15.31
CA PHE A 103 4.58 0.61 -15.61
C PHE A 103 4.26 1.56 -16.77
N ALA A 104 4.66 2.84 -16.65
CA ALA A 104 4.61 3.76 -17.77
C ALA A 104 5.60 3.35 -18.86
N VAL A 105 5.33 3.73 -20.10
CA VAL A 105 6.09 3.34 -21.30
C VAL A 105 7.60 3.60 -21.16
N ALA A 106 7.98 4.66 -20.47
CA ALA A 106 9.39 5.06 -20.27
C ALA A 106 10.02 4.55 -18.96
N GLN A 107 9.32 3.70 -18.18
CA GLN A 107 9.81 3.27 -16.87
C GLN A 107 10.54 1.92 -16.97
N ASN A 108 11.73 1.84 -16.38
CA ASN A 108 12.47 0.60 -16.28
C ASN A 108 11.90 -0.28 -15.13
N PRO A 109 11.31 -1.45 -15.42
CA PRO A 109 10.73 -2.31 -14.42
C PRO A 109 11.75 -2.82 -13.38
N ARG A 110 13.04 -2.91 -13.77
CA ARG A 110 14.11 -3.37 -12.87
C ARG A 110 14.31 -2.44 -11.67
N THR A 111 14.14 -1.13 -11.85
CA THR A 111 14.28 -0.15 -10.76
C THR A 111 13.19 -0.37 -9.68
N TYR A 112 11.98 -0.72 -10.10
CA TYR A 112 10.89 -1.01 -9.18
C TYR A 112 11.07 -2.34 -8.45
N LEU A 113 11.58 -3.36 -9.13
CA LEU A 113 11.93 -4.63 -8.49
C LEU A 113 12.97 -4.45 -7.39
N TRP A 114 14.02 -3.65 -7.64
CA TRP A 114 15.00 -3.31 -6.62
C TRP A 114 14.40 -2.54 -5.45
N LEU A 115 13.51 -1.59 -5.72
CA LEU A 115 12.85 -0.80 -4.69
C LEU A 115 11.92 -1.67 -3.82
N PHE A 116 11.11 -2.53 -4.44
CA PHE A 116 10.28 -3.49 -3.71
C PHE A 116 11.12 -4.50 -2.92
N GLY A 117 12.19 -5.01 -3.51
CA GLY A 117 13.14 -5.88 -2.84
C GLY A 117 13.76 -5.23 -1.61
N ALA A 118 14.18 -3.97 -1.70
CA ALA A 118 14.71 -3.22 -0.57
C ALA A 118 13.67 -3.04 0.55
N VAL A 119 12.41 -2.71 0.20
CA VAL A 119 11.31 -2.59 1.19
C VAL A 119 11.06 -3.92 1.89
N VAL A 120 11.01 -5.03 1.16
CA VAL A 120 10.84 -6.37 1.75
C VAL A 120 11.99 -6.72 2.66
N LEU A 121 13.24 -6.46 2.26
CA LEU A 121 14.44 -6.69 3.07
C LEU A 121 14.41 -5.87 4.36
N CYS A 122 13.94 -4.63 4.33
CA CYS A 122 13.78 -3.79 5.53
C CYS A 122 12.70 -4.30 6.49
N GLN A 123 11.76 -5.13 6.04
CA GLN A 123 10.72 -5.70 6.90
C GLN A 123 11.17 -6.98 7.62
N ILE A 124 12.19 -7.67 7.10
CA ILE A 124 12.69 -8.91 7.71
C ILE A 124 13.15 -8.71 9.17
N PRO A 125 13.95 -7.69 9.51
CA PRO A 125 14.37 -7.45 10.90
C PRO A 125 13.17 -7.21 11.84
N ASN A 126 12.18 -6.43 11.38
CA ASN A 126 10.98 -6.16 12.16
C ASN A 126 10.17 -7.45 12.43
N PHE A 127 10.05 -8.31 11.44
CA PHE A 127 9.37 -9.60 11.58
C PHE A 127 10.11 -10.54 12.54
N LEU A 128 11.44 -10.61 12.44
CA LEU A 128 12.26 -11.42 13.34
C LEU A 128 12.20 -10.94 14.79
N LEU A 129 12.22 -9.60 15.02
CA LEU A 129 12.06 -9.01 16.35
C LEU A 129 10.68 -9.37 16.94
N GLN A 130 9.61 -9.31 16.17
CA GLN A 130 8.27 -9.70 16.64
C GLN A 130 8.20 -11.18 17.01
N LEU A 131 8.86 -12.07 16.27
CA LEU A 131 8.94 -13.49 16.60
C LEU A 131 9.72 -13.75 17.90
N GLN A 132 10.79 -12.98 18.17
CA GLN A 132 11.56 -13.09 19.41
C GLN A 132 10.75 -12.61 20.62
N ILE A 133 10.05 -11.48 20.51
CA ILE A 133 9.20 -10.94 21.58
C ILE A 133 8.05 -11.89 21.89
N GLY A 134 7.44 -12.50 20.86
CA GLY A 134 6.37 -13.49 21.04
C GLY A 134 6.81 -14.77 21.77
N ARG A 135 8.09 -15.17 21.66
CA ARG A 135 8.63 -16.32 22.38
C ARG A 135 9.01 -16.03 23.84
N ALA A 136 9.26 -14.78 24.16
CA ALA A 136 9.63 -14.38 25.54
C ALA A 136 8.44 -14.30 26.49
N HIS A 137 7.21 -14.41 26.00
CA HIS A 137 5.96 -14.36 26.76
C HIS A 137 5.26 -15.72 26.89
N VAL A 138 5.89 -16.81 26.52
CA VAL A 138 5.46 -18.19 26.76
C VAL A 138 6.40 -18.84 27.77
#